data_36a371433dd33706dd1609f1ff3b6519
#
_entry.id   36a371433dd33706dd1609f1ff3b6519
#
_cell.length_a   1.000
_cell.length_b   1.000
_cell.length_c   1.000
_cell.angle_alpha   90.00
_cell.angle_beta   90.00
_cell.angle_gamma   90.00
#
_symmetry.space_group_name_H-M   'P 1'
#
loop_
_entity.id
_entity.type
_entity.pdbx_description
1 polymer ?
#
loop_
_entity_poly.entity_id
_entity_poly.type
_entity_poly.pdbx_seq_one_letter_code
_entity_poly.pdbx_strand_id
1 'polypeptide(L)'
;QRQMCIRDREVGGRPEAAAPVQAWNTEVPVERTLESDVTASDSRLLAVPANGRLSTEYFRTALFIGDSLSQGFALYAPTRDVATVCAYKSTSPNQVLQNFVGQRPDGSRIEMWDDIKVQSPSNIYVLYGTNALISQSDEAFLKYYSDLLDKLRERFAGVPIYVQSITPTTAEQGVKQPPLENGHIRLINNAIAKLAVSKGLYYLDAQEALADADGNLRGDYVGTYDGIHMNPTGYAAWADYILTHTVYSDYNKQFVTEGPYA
;
A
#
# COMPACT_ATOMS: atom_id res chain seq x y z
N GLN A 1 3.68 12.21 -34.93
CA GLN A 1 3.20 12.86 -33.69
C GLN A 1 2.00 12.16 -33.06
N ARG A 2 1.03 11.64 -33.83
CA ARG A 2 -0.14 10.92 -33.27
C ARG A 2 0.20 9.52 -32.70
N GLN A 3 1.21 8.84 -33.24
CA GLN A 3 1.64 7.53 -32.74
C GLN A 3 2.39 7.61 -31.39
N MET A 4 3.09 8.70 -31.15
CA MET A 4 3.81 8.91 -29.89
C MET A 4 2.86 9.13 -28.70
N CYS A 5 1.73 9.86 -28.92
CA CYS A 5 0.73 10.07 -27.85
C CYS A 5 -0.03 8.79 -27.47
N ILE A 6 -0.17 7.82 -28.37
CA ILE A 6 -0.85 6.54 -28.07
C ILE A 6 0.08 5.62 -27.26
N ARG A 7 1.38 5.59 -27.56
CA ARG A 7 2.37 4.84 -26.77
C ARG A 7 2.54 5.39 -25.35
N ASP A 8 2.57 6.70 -25.21
CA ASP A 8 2.70 7.33 -23.90
C ASP A 8 1.51 7.05 -22.98
N ARG A 9 0.29 6.83 -23.55
CA ARG A 9 -0.88 6.42 -22.78
C ARG A 9 -0.87 4.96 -22.35
N GLU A 10 -0.23 4.09 -23.12
CA GLU A 10 -0.12 2.66 -22.77
C GLU A 10 0.99 2.40 -21.74
N VAL A 11 2.05 3.20 -21.75
CA VAL A 11 3.14 3.14 -20.76
C VAL A 11 2.77 3.85 -19.45
N GLY A 12 1.84 4.77 -19.47
CA GLY A 12 1.39 5.57 -18.32
C GLY A 12 0.56 4.82 -17.30
N GLY A 13 0.81 3.54 -17.08
CA GLY A 13 0.38 2.84 -15.88
C GLY A 13 -1.11 2.57 -15.74
N ARG A 14 -1.86 2.42 -16.80
CA ARG A 14 -3.02 1.57 -16.67
C ARG A 14 -2.49 0.16 -16.51
N PRO A 15 -2.80 -0.48 -15.41
CA PRO A 15 -2.50 -1.88 -15.32
C PRO A 15 -3.47 -2.64 -16.22
N GLU A 16 -3.13 -2.84 -17.46
CA GLU A 16 -3.39 -4.13 -18.09
C GLU A 16 -2.60 -5.20 -17.36
N ALA A 17 -2.22 -4.87 -16.15
CA ALA A 17 -1.10 -5.43 -15.42
C ALA A 17 -1.44 -6.69 -14.64
N ALA A 18 -2.62 -7.25 -14.75
CA ALA A 18 -2.83 -8.59 -14.23
C ALA A 18 -1.89 -9.60 -14.91
N ALA A 19 -1.65 -9.49 -16.21
CA ALA A 19 -0.82 -10.44 -16.93
C ALA A 19 0.69 -10.31 -16.62
N PRO A 20 1.32 -9.11 -16.62
CA PRO A 20 2.72 -8.99 -16.19
C PRO A 20 2.95 -9.38 -14.73
N VAL A 21 2.07 -8.97 -13.81
CA VAL A 21 2.16 -9.36 -12.40
C VAL A 21 2.04 -10.87 -12.23
N GLN A 22 1.14 -11.52 -12.95
CA GLN A 22 1.03 -12.98 -12.92
C GLN A 22 2.26 -13.70 -13.49
N ALA A 23 2.84 -13.20 -14.58
CA ALA A 23 4.06 -13.77 -15.15
C ALA A 23 5.24 -13.69 -14.18
N TRP A 24 5.41 -12.57 -13.50
CA TRP A 24 6.44 -12.40 -12.48
C TRP A 24 6.27 -13.35 -11.30
N ASN A 25 5.04 -13.55 -10.88
CA ASN A 25 4.75 -14.37 -9.72
C ASN A 25 4.86 -15.87 -9.96
N THR A 26 4.95 -16.33 -11.20
CA THR A 26 5.24 -17.73 -11.50
C THR A 26 6.72 -18.07 -11.46
N GLU A 27 7.61 -17.09 -11.64
CA GLU A 27 9.06 -17.29 -11.69
C GLU A 27 9.78 -16.99 -10.36
N VAL A 28 9.26 -16.05 -9.57
CA VAL A 28 9.94 -15.50 -8.38
C VAL A 28 9.50 -16.12 -7.04
N PRO A 29 8.37 -16.80 -6.92
CA PRO A 29 7.79 -17.08 -5.60
C PRO A 29 8.56 -18.10 -4.76
N VAL A 30 9.45 -18.86 -5.34
CA VAL A 30 10.15 -19.97 -4.67
C VAL A 30 11.22 -19.50 -3.69
N GLU A 31 11.72 -18.29 -3.85
CA GLU A 31 12.80 -17.75 -3.01
C GLU A 31 12.34 -16.79 -1.93
N ARG A 32 11.05 -16.46 -1.90
CA ARG A 32 10.49 -15.56 -0.88
C ARG A 32 10.15 -16.36 0.35
N THR A 33 10.93 -16.14 1.30
CA THR A 33 11.09 -16.86 2.54
C THR A 33 10.06 -16.54 3.60
N LEU A 34 8.83 -16.89 3.38
CA LEU A 34 8.06 -17.46 4.48
C LEU A 34 8.10 -18.98 4.25
N GLU A 35 8.48 -19.75 5.25
CA GLU A 35 8.56 -21.23 5.19
C GLU A 35 7.19 -21.91 4.97
N SER A 36 6.21 -21.20 4.44
CA SER A 36 4.88 -21.71 4.12
C SER A 36 4.76 -21.97 2.62
N ASP A 37 4.08 -23.05 2.28
CA ASP A 37 3.75 -23.38 0.89
C ASP A 37 3.06 -22.21 0.20
N VAL A 38 3.64 -21.73 -0.90
CA VAL A 38 3.06 -20.69 -1.74
C VAL A 38 2.03 -21.32 -2.67
N THR A 39 0.78 -20.91 -2.56
CA THR A 39 -0.31 -21.39 -3.41
C THR A 39 -0.70 -20.33 -4.44
N ALA A 40 -1.38 -20.73 -5.51
CA ALA A 40 -1.89 -19.80 -6.53
C ALA A 40 -2.89 -18.75 -5.99
N SER A 41 -3.34 -18.89 -4.74
CA SER A 41 -4.19 -17.91 -4.06
C SER A 41 -3.43 -16.98 -3.12
N ASP A 42 -2.13 -17.20 -2.93
CA ASP A 42 -1.30 -16.43 -2.03
C ASP A 42 -1.05 -15.02 -2.58
N SER A 43 -1.24 -14.00 -1.74
CA SER A 43 -1.05 -12.59 -2.11
C SER A 43 0.36 -12.29 -2.60
N ARG A 44 1.37 -13.02 -2.12
CA ARG A 44 2.77 -12.86 -2.55
C ARG A 44 2.95 -13.11 -4.04
N LEU A 45 2.11 -13.93 -4.67
CA LEU A 45 2.12 -14.17 -6.11
C LEU A 45 1.57 -13.00 -6.93
N LEU A 46 0.79 -12.12 -6.31
CA LEU A 46 0.15 -10.97 -6.94
C LEU A 46 0.88 -9.65 -6.63
N ALA A 47 1.86 -9.68 -5.73
CA ALA A 47 2.62 -8.50 -5.36
C ALA A 47 3.57 -8.06 -6.46
N VAL A 48 3.73 -6.75 -6.61
CA VAL A 48 4.78 -6.17 -7.46
C VAL A 48 6.13 -6.61 -6.92
N PRO A 49 6.98 -7.29 -7.72
CA PRO A 49 8.31 -7.69 -7.28
C PRO A 49 9.27 -6.50 -7.24
N ALA A 50 10.44 -6.71 -6.65
CA ALA A 50 11.52 -5.73 -6.72
C ALA A 50 11.85 -5.41 -8.19
N ASN A 51 11.90 -4.11 -8.53
CA ASN A 51 11.97 -3.66 -9.91
C ASN A 51 12.82 -2.38 -10.04
N GLY A 52 14.12 -2.51 -9.82
CA GLY A 52 15.01 -1.36 -9.75
C GLY A 52 14.80 -0.54 -8.49
N ARG A 53 15.39 0.65 -8.46
CA ARG A 53 15.27 1.56 -7.31
C ARG A 53 14.99 2.98 -7.76
N LEU A 54 14.07 3.63 -7.09
CA LEU A 54 13.80 5.07 -7.25
C LEU A 54 14.55 5.89 -6.18
N SER A 55 14.86 7.13 -6.50
CA SER A 55 15.35 8.09 -5.50
C SER A 55 14.22 8.53 -4.55
N THR A 56 14.58 9.04 -3.37
CA THR A 56 13.60 9.55 -2.39
C THR A 56 12.82 10.77 -2.90
N GLU A 57 13.33 11.49 -3.90
CA GLU A 57 12.63 12.60 -4.56
C GLU A 57 11.32 12.16 -5.24
N TYR A 58 11.20 10.87 -5.57
CA TYR A 58 9.97 10.29 -6.08
C TYR A 58 8.77 10.53 -5.15
N PHE A 59 8.98 10.57 -3.85
CA PHE A 59 7.89 10.81 -2.89
C PHE A 59 7.24 12.19 -3.02
N ARG A 60 7.88 13.16 -3.67
CA ARG A 60 7.26 14.49 -3.95
C ARG A 60 6.02 14.39 -4.83
N THR A 61 5.92 13.35 -5.61
CA THR A 61 4.80 13.11 -6.53
C THR A 61 3.82 12.06 -6.00
N ALA A 62 4.11 11.46 -4.85
CA ALA A 62 3.32 10.41 -4.23
C ALA A 62 2.27 10.96 -3.27
N LEU A 63 1.07 10.36 -3.30
CA LEU A 63 0.00 10.57 -2.33
C LEU A 63 -0.20 9.29 -1.51
N PHE A 64 -0.04 9.39 -0.21
CA PHE A 64 -0.38 8.32 0.73
C PHE A 64 -1.78 8.54 1.30
N ILE A 65 -2.64 7.53 1.19
CA ILE A 65 -4.01 7.54 1.70
C ILE A 65 -4.16 6.38 2.69
N GLY A 66 -4.72 6.67 3.87
CA GLY A 66 -4.90 5.60 4.84
C GLY A 66 -5.31 6.07 6.24
N ASP A 67 -5.00 5.23 7.21
CA ASP A 67 -5.25 5.44 8.62
C ASP A 67 -4.01 5.93 9.40
N SER A 68 -3.98 5.69 10.71
CA SER A 68 -2.86 6.11 11.58
C SER A 68 -1.50 5.49 11.18
N LEU A 69 -1.49 4.31 10.57
CA LEU A 69 -0.26 3.72 10.05
C LEU A 69 0.30 4.56 8.90
N SER A 70 -0.55 4.96 7.98
CA SER A 70 -0.13 5.84 6.87
C SER A 70 0.29 7.24 7.33
N GLN A 71 -0.17 7.71 8.51
CA GLN A 71 0.29 8.97 9.10
C GLN A 71 1.80 8.99 9.36
N GLY A 72 2.42 7.84 9.58
CA GLY A 72 3.87 7.74 9.77
C GLY A 72 4.69 8.27 8.59
N PHE A 73 4.15 8.22 7.38
CA PHE A 73 4.81 8.82 6.21
C PHE A 73 4.86 10.36 6.26
N ALA A 74 4.01 11.00 7.06
CA ALA A 74 4.11 12.43 7.34
C ALA A 74 5.01 12.74 8.54
N LEU A 75 5.30 11.76 9.39
CA LEU A 75 6.01 11.96 10.65
C LEU A 75 7.49 11.59 10.58
N TYR A 76 7.86 10.63 9.72
CA TYR A 76 9.19 10.04 9.70
C TYR A 76 9.88 10.16 8.34
N ALA A 77 11.22 10.25 8.36
CA ALA A 77 12.05 10.21 7.17
C ALA A 77 11.97 8.81 6.51
N PRO A 78 12.15 8.69 5.17
CA PRO A 78 12.51 9.79 4.25
C PRO A 78 11.32 10.54 3.66
N THR A 79 10.09 10.23 4.05
CA THR A 79 8.86 10.77 3.44
C THR A 79 8.36 12.05 4.10
N ARG A 80 8.74 12.28 5.36
CA ARG A 80 8.37 13.51 6.09
C ARG A 80 8.80 14.75 5.31
N ASP A 81 7.91 15.72 5.20
CA ASP A 81 8.10 17.00 4.49
C ASP A 81 8.32 16.86 2.96
N VAL A 82 8.18 15.64 2.43
CA VAL A 82 8.34 15.32 1.01
C VAL A 82 7.03 14.85 0.40
N ALA A 83 6.44 13.80 0.96
CA ALA A 83 5.22 13.18 0.45
C ALA A 83 3.95 13.96 0.83
N THR A 84 2.92 13.86 -0.01
CA THR A 84 1.56 14.26 0.39
C THR A 84 0.88 13.11 1.12
N VAL A 85 0.35 13.38 2.31
CA VAL A 85 -0.27 12.36 3.16
C VAL A 85 -1.68 12.76 3.56
N CYS A 86 -2.68 12.10 2.99
CA CYS A 86 -4.10 12.18 3.36
C CYS A 86 -4.47 10.95 4.19
N ALA A 87 -3.98 10.91 5.42
CA ALA A 87 -4.18 9.81 6.35
C ALA A 87 -4.80 10.31 7.66
N TYR A 88 -5.73 9.53 8.22
CA TYR A 88 -6.56 9.99 9.33
C TYR A 88 -6.60 8.94 10.44
N LYS A 89 -6.44 9.41 11.67
CA LYS A 89 -6.38 8.53 12.85
C LYS A 89 -7.67 7.70 13.00
N SER A 90 -7.50 6.41 13.25
CA SER A 90 -8.59 5.46 13.58
C SER A 90 -9.71 5.40 12.53
N THR A 91 -9.35 5.43 11.25
CA THR A 91 -10.31 5.43 10.14
C THR A 91 -10.30 4.15 9.33
N SER A 92 -11.37 3.98 8.57
CA SER A 92 -11.62 2.86 7.66
C SER A 92 -12.31 3.34 6.37
N PRO A 93 -12.32 2.55 5.29
CA PRO A 93 -12.81 2.99 3.97
C PRO A 93 -14.23 3.57 3.96
N ASN A 94 -15.16 2.99 4.74
CA ASN A 94 -16.55 3.47 4.80
C ASN A 94 -16.66 4.92 5.30
N GLN A 95 -15.80 5.34 6.22
CA GLN A 95 -15.80 6.72 6.74
C GLN A 95 -15.30 7.72 5.69
N VAL A 96 -14.29 7.33 4.88
CA VAL A 96 -13.82 8.13 3.73
C VAL A 96 -14.92 8.26 2.68
N LEU A 97 -15.61 7.16 2.37
CA LEU A 97 -16.71 7.15 1.40
C LEU A 97 -17.86 8.08 1.82
N GLN A 98 -18.13 8.19 3.11
CA GLN A 98 -19.15 9.06 3.70
C GLN A 98 -18.64 10.48 3.97
N ASN A 99 -17.40 10.78 3.60
CA ASN A 99 -16.74 12.08 3.81
C ASN A 99 -16.75 12.55 5.28
N PHE A 100 -16.56 11.61 6.22
CA PHE A 100 -16.48 11.96 7.63
C PHE A 100 -15.28 12.86 7.90
N VAL A 101 -15.35 13.61 8.99
CA VAL A 101 -14.25 14.44 9.48
C VAL A 101 -13.19 13.55 10.12
N GLY A 102 -12.01 13.54 9.52
CA GLY A 102 -10.83 12.82 10.01
C GLY A 102 -9.83 13.73 10.72
N GLN A 103 -8.94 13.13 11.51
CA GLN A 103 -7.83 13.82 12.17
C GLN A 103 -6.52 13.53 11.45
N ARG A 104 -5.88 14.59 10.96
CA ARG A 104 -4.55 14.56 10.32
C ARG A 104 -3.43 14.38 11.34
N PRO A 105 -2.17 14.08 10.88
CA PRO A 105 -1.01 13.95 11.76
C PRO A 105 -0.71 15.18 12.63
N ASP A 106 -1.00 16.38 12.13
CA ASP A 106 -0.81 17.64 12.85
C ASP A 106 -1.95 17.96 13.84
N GLY A 107 -2.93 17.06 13.97
CA GLY A 107 -4.10 17.21 14.83
C GLY A 107 -5.26 18.00 14.21
N SER A 108 -5.08 18.61 13.05
CA SER A 108 -6.16 19.32 12.34
C SER A 108 -7.26 18.34 11.89
N ARG A 109 -8.47 18.86 11.69
CA ARG A 109 -9.64 18.07 11.30
C ARG A 109 -10.20 18.55 9.97
N ILE A 110 -10.53 17.61 9.09
CA ILE A 110 -11.00 17.89 7.74
C ILE A 110 -11.92 16.76 7.26
N GLU A 111 -12.86 17.07 6.38
CA GLU A 111 -13.61 16.06 5.63
C GLU A 111 -12.65 15.30 4.73
N MET A 112 -12.58 13.99 4.97
CA MET A 112 -11.52 13.14 4.40
C MET A 112 -11.54 13.06 2.88
N TRP A 113 -12.72 12.87 2.29
CA TRP A 113 -12.81 12.80 0.84
C TRP A 113 -12.52 14.15 0.17
N ASP A 114 -12.95 15.23 0.79
CA ASP A 114 -12.70 16.58 0.29
C ASP A 114 -11.22 16.92 0.30
N ASP A 115 -10.48 16.43 1.30
CA ASP A 115 -9.04 16.54 1.38
C ASP A 115 -8.33 15.70 0.29
N ILE A 116 -8.77 14.47 0.09
CA ILE A 116 -8.19 13.56 -0.90
C ILE A 116 -8.44 14.06 -2.34
N LYS A 117 -9.68 14.41 -2.66
CA LYS A 117 -10.10 14.70 -4.05
C LYS A 117 -9.42 15.91 -4.69
N VAL A 118 -8.88 16.84 -3.89
CA VAL A 118 -8.24 18.06 -4.38
C VAL A 118 -6.75 17.85 -4.70
N GLN A 119 -6.19 16.71 -4.34
CA GLN A 119 -4.79 16.38 -4.61
C GLN A 119 -4.55 16.11 -6.10
N SER A 120 -3.29 16.23 -6.52
CA SER A 120 -2.86 16.00 -7.91
C SER A 120 -1.59 15.13 -7.96
N PRO A 121 -1.67 13.87 -7.47
CA PRO A 121 -0.52 12.99 -7.43
C PRO A 121 -0.19 12.39 -8.80
N SER A 122 1.07 11.96 -8.95
CA SER A 122 1.48 11.08 -10.06
C SER A 122 1.42 9.60 -9.68
N ASN A 123 1.38 9.30 -8.39
CA ASN A 123 1.28 7.93 -7.85
C ASN A 123 0.51 7.95 -6.52
N ILE A 124 -0.31 6.94 -6.28
CA ILE A 124 -1.15 6.83 -5.09
C ILE A 124 -0.85 5.52 -4.36
N TYR A 125 -0.65 5.60 -3.05
CA TYR A 125 -0.46 4.47 -2.15
C TYR A 125 -1.60 4.43 -1.13
N VAL A 126 -2.36 3.33 -1.11
CA VAL A 126 -3.54 3.19 -0.25
C VAL A 126 -3.33 2.07 0.74
N LEU A 127 -3.58 2.33 2.02
CA LEU A 127 -3.56 1.32 3.07
C LEU A 127 -4.72 1.54 4.05
N TYR A 128 -5.56 0.54 4.17
CA TYR A 128 -6.57 0.39 5.23
C TYR A 128 -6.65 -1.07 5.65
N GLY A 129 -7.11 -1.30 6.87
CA GLY A 129 -7.42 -2.64 7.34
C GLY A 129 -7.45 -2.75 8.85
N THR A 130 -6.40 -2.35 9.54
CA THR A 130 -6.25 -2.56 10.99
C THR A 130 -7.48 -2.09 11.79
N ASN A 131 -7.98 -0.89 11.55
CA ASN A 131 -9.17 -0.38 12.24
C ASN A 131 -10.46 -1.07 11.77
N ALA A 132 -10.55 -1.41 10.49
CA ALA A 132 -11.70 -2.06 9.92
C ALA A 132 -11.87 -3.49 10.47
N LEU A 133 -10.80 -4.28 10.54
CA LEU A 133 -10.83 -5.64 11.07
C LEU A 133 -11.30 -5.70 12.53
N ILE A 134 -11.04 -4.67 13.32
CA ILE A 134 -11.50 -4.56 14.71
C ILE A 134 -12.99 -4.22 14.80
N SER A 135 -13.51 -3.43 13.86
CA SER A 135 -14.82 -2.77 13.97
C SER A 135 -15.88 -3.27 13.01
N GLN A 136 -15.51 -4.10 12.02
CA GLN A 136 -16.40 -4.55 10.95
C GLN A 136 -16.19 -6.05 10.68
N SER A 137 -17.11 -6.67 9.94
CA SER A 137 -16.85 -7.97 9.34
C SER A 137 -15.89 -7.85 8.16
N ASP A 138 -15.15 -8.90 7.87
CA ASP A 138 -14.24 -8.97 6.72
C ASP A 138 -14.94 -8.65 5.40
N GLU A 139 -16.16 -9.18 5.22
CA GLU A 139 -16.98 -8.94 4.03
C GLU A 139 -17.35 -7.45 3.89
N ALA A 140 -17.77 -6.80 4.98
CA ALA A 140 -18.12 -5.39 4.98
C ALA A 140 -16.88 -4.52 4.69
N PHE A 141 -15.75 -4.83 5.30
CA PHE A 141 -14.50 -4.15 5.05
C PHE A 141 -14.10 -4.25 3.57
N LEU A 142 -14.03 -5.46 3.03
CA LEU A 142 -13.62 -5.69 1.64
C LEU A 142 -14.57 -5.00 0.65
N LYS A 143 -15.87 -4.98 0.95
CA LYS A 143 -16.85 -4.23 0.13
C LYS A 143 -16.56 -2.73 0.14
N TYR A 144 -16.42 -2.12 1.31
CA TYR A 144 -16.13 -0.69 1.40
C TYR A 144 -14.76 -0.33 0.83
N TYR A 145 -13.77 -1.22 0.97
CA TYR A 145 -12.47 -1.01 0.36
C TYR A 145 -12.57 -1.04 -1.16
N SER A 146 -13.33 -2.01 -1.72
CA SER A 146 -13.63 -2.06 -3.14
C SER A 146 -14.26 -0.76 -3.65
N ASP A 147 -15.29 -0.26 -2.95
CA ASP A 147 -16.00 0.97 -3.33
C ASP A 147 -15.06 2.20 -3.27
N LEU A 148 -14.17 2.26 -2.27
CA LEU A 148 -13.17 3.33 -2.15
C LEU A 148 -12.16 3.29 -3.29
N LEU A 149 -11.66 2.10 -3.65
CA LEU A 149 -10.72 1.93 -4.76
C LEU A 149 -11.33 2.35 -6.09
N ASP A 150 -12.61 2.05 -6.33
CA ASP A 150 -13.33 2.50 -7.52
C ASP A 150 -13.46 4.03 -7.54
N LYS A 151 -13.81 4.63 -6.42
CA LYS A 151 -13.92 6.09 -6.27
C LYS A 151 -12.58 6.80 -6.51
N LEU A 152 -11.47 6.23 -6.01
CA LEU A 152 -10.13 6.75 -6.25
C LEU A 152 -9.73 6.61 -7.72
N ARG A 153 -10.01 5.47 -8.35
CA ARG A 153 -9.71 5.22 -9.75
C ARG A 153 -10.49 6.15 -10.69
N GLU A 154 -11.74 6.45 -10.35
CA GLU A 154 -12.54 7.41 -11.10
C GLU A 154 -11.98 8.83 -10.96
N ARG A 155 -11.68 9.27 -9.72
CA ARG A 155 -11.17 10.61 -9.45
C ARG A 155 -9.78 10.86 -10.04
N PHE A 156 -8.91 9.87 -9.99
CA PHE A 156 -7.53 9.94 -10.42
C PHE A 156 -7.28 9.06 -11.66
N ALA A 157 -8.11 9.22 -12.68
CA ALA A 157 -8.05 8.40 -13.88
C ALA A 157 -6.65 8.44 -14.53
N GLY A 158 -6.05 7.26 -14.74
CA GLY A 158 -4.73 7.12 -15.35
C GLY A 158 -3.56 7.23 -14.38
N VAL A 159 -3.77 7.62 -13.13
CA VAL A 159 -2.73 7.63 -12.09
C VAL A 159 -2.55 6.21 -11.54
N PRO A 160 -1.31 5.68 -11.45
CA PRO A 160 -1.04 4.40 -10.81
C PRO A 160 -1.47 4.38 -9.35
N ILE A 161 -2.25 3.38 -8.96
CA ILE A 161 -2.70 3.17 -7.58
C ILE A 161 -2.10 1.86 -7.07
N TYR A 162 -1.38 1.94 -5.97
CA TYR A 162 -0.78 0.84 -5.26
C TYR A 162 -1.58 0.55 -3.99
N VAL A 163 -2.21 -0.61 -3.94
CA VAL A 163 -2.93 -1.09 -2.75
C VAL A 163 -1.96 -1.89 -1.91
N GLN A 164 -1.70 -1.43 -0.70
CA GLN A 164 -0.72 -2.06 0.18
C GLN A 164 -1.40 -3.12 1.07
N SER A 165 -0.66 -4.17 1.39
CA SER A 165 -1.06 -5.16 2.40
C SER A 165 -1.28 -4.48 3.75
N ILE A 166 -2.21 -4.99 4.56
CA ILE A 166 -2.25 -4.70 5.98
C ILE A 166 -0.91 -5.13 6.57
N THR A 167 -0.29 -4.27 7.36
CA THR A 167 1.01 -4.54 8.01
C THR A 167 0.89 -5.65 9.06
N PRO A 168 1.97 -6.39 9.33
CA PRO A 168 1.94 -7.36 10.42
C PRO A 168 1.82 -6.65 11.77
N THR A 169 1.30 -7.36 12.76
CA THR A 169 1.27 -6.98 14.17
C THR A 169 2.23 -7.85 14.98
N THR A 170 2.55 -7.45 16.21
CA THR A 170 3.29 -8.35 17.11
C THR A 170 2.43 -9.57 17.47
N ALA A 171 3.06 -10.69 17.81
CA ALA A 171 2.36 -11.90 18.24
C ALA A 171 1.44 -11.63 19.45
N GLU A 172 1.92 -10.83 20.42
CA GLU A 172 1.12 -10.48 21.60
C GLU A 172 -0.12 -9.66 21.24
N GLN A 173 -0.03 -8.81 20.22
CA GLN A 173 -1.18 -8.02 19.77
C GLN A 173 -2.24 -8.91 19.11
N GLY A 174 -1.83 -9.89 18.32
CA GLY A 174 -2.74 -10.89 17.75
C GLY A 174 -3.50 -11.69 18.81
N VAL A 175 -2.84 -12.01 19.93
CA VAL A 175 -3.49 -12.67 21.08
C VAL A 175 -4.48 -11.73 21.78
N LYS A 176 -4.15 -10.46 21.97
CA LYS A 176 -5.02 -9.46 22.61
C LYS A 176 -6.23 -9.10 21.76
N GLN A 177 -6.06 -9.03 20.45
CA GLN A 177 -7.09 -8.69 19.49
C GLN A 177 -7.09 -9.70 18.34
N PRO A 178 -7.83 -10.83 18.46
CA PRO A 178 -7.85 -11.89 17.46
C PRO A 178 -8.10 -11.45 16.01
N PRO A 179 -8.91 -10.42 15.71
CA PRO A 179 -9.01 -9.91 14.35
C PRO A 179 -7.70 -9.42 13.74
N LEU A 180 -6.69 -9.10 14.58
CA LEU A 180 -5.34 -8.67 14.17
C LEU A 180 -4.30 -9.78 14.30
N GLU A 181 -4.70 -11.03 14.45
CA GLU A 181 -3.81 -12.18 14.38
C GLU A 181 -3.24 -12.28 12.95
N ASN A 182 -1.91 -12.51 12.82
CA ASN A 182 -1.23 -12.42 11.52
C ASN A 182 -1.68 -13.48 10.51
N GLY A 183 -2.17 -14.65 10.94
CA GLY A 183 -2.80 -15.63 10.06
C GLY A 183 -4.09 -15.09 9.44
N HIS A 184 -4.94 -14.42 10.23
CA HIS A 184 -6.14 -13.75 9.74
C HIS A 184 -5.78 -12.57 8.81
N ILE A 185 -4.80 -11.73 9.20
CA ILE A 185 -4.32 -10.64 8.35
C ILE A 185 -3.85 -11.17 6.98
N ARG A 186 -3.15 -12.30 6.93
CA ARG A 186 -2.72 -12.91 5.66
C ARG A 186 -3.91 -13.34 4.78
N LEU A 187 -4.96 -13.91 5.37
CA LEU A 187 -6.18 -14.27 4.63
C LEU A 187 -6.84 -13.03 4.00
N ILE A 188 -6.91 -11.94 4.75
CA ILE A 188 -7.46 -10.68 4.27
C ILE A 188 -6.55 -10.05 3.21
N ASN A 189 -5.24 -10.09 3.37
CA ASN A 189 -4.27 -9.61 2.38
C ASN A 189 -4.39 -10.39 1.05
N ASN A 190 -4.67 -11.69 1.09
CA ASN A 190 -4.97 -12.46 -0.12
C ASN A 190 -6.22 -11.94 -0.84
N ALA A 191 -7.25 -11.58 -0.09
CA ALA A 191 -8.47 -11.00 -0.67
C ALA A 191 -8.21 -9.58 -1.23
N ILE A 192 -7.45 -8.75 -0.51
CA ILE A 192 -7.04 -7.39 -0.97
C ILE A 192 -6.22 -7.48 -2.25
N ALA A 193 -5.26 -8.40 -2.33
CA ALA A 193 -4.43 -8.59 -3.52
C ALA A 193 -5.28 -8.95 -4.75
N LYS A 194 -6.20 -9.91 -4.60
CA LYS A 194 -7.14 -10.29 -5.66
C LYS A 194 -8.03 -9.13 -6.06
N LEU A 195 -8.54 -8.37 -5.09
CA LEU A 195 -9.35 -7.19 -5.33
C LEU A 195 -8.58 -6.13 -6.12
N ALA A 196 -7.35 -5.81 -5.72
CA ALA A 196 -6.50 -4.85 -6.42
C ALA A 196 -6.28 -5.25 -7.88
N VAL A 197 -5.85 -6.48 -8.11
CA VAL A 197 -5.57 -7.01 -9.46
C VAL A 197 -6.84 -7.04 -10.32
N SER A 198 -7.98 -7.46 -9.77
CA SER A 198 -9.26 -7.49 -10.50
C SER A 198 -9.73 -6.11 -10.97
N LYS A 199 -9.29 -5.05 -10.28
CA LYS A 199 -9.56 -3.65 -10.65
C LYS A 199 -8.49 -3.04 -11.55
N GLY A 200 -7.46 -3.80 -11.93
CA GLY A 200 -6.32 -3.31 -12.68
C GLY A 200 -5.43 -2.37 -11.86
N LEU A 201 -5.34 -2.55 -10.55
CA LEU A 201 -4.47 -1.83 -9.63
C LEU A 201 -3.27 -2.70 -9.24
N TYR A 202 -2.22 -2.06 -8.73
CA TYR A 202 -1.03 -2.76 -8.23
C TYR A 202 -1.22 -3.16 -6.76
N TYR A 203 -0.68 -4.31 -6.40
CA TYR A 203 -0.63 -4.74 -5.00
C TYR A 203 0.82 -4.72 -4.50
N LEU A 204 1.03 -4.21 -3.30
CA LEU A 204 2.33 -4.21 -2.60
C LEU A 204 2.22 -5.05 -1.33
N ASP A 205 3.10 -6.03 -1.18
CA ASP A 205 3.19 -6.84 0.03
C ASP A 205 4.20 -6.26 1.01
N ALA A 206 3.80 -5.23 1.75
CA ALA A 206 4.67 -4.58 2.73
C ALA A 206 5.15 -5.54 3.85
N GLN A 207 4.53 -6.71 4.01
CA GLN A 207 4.99 -7.72 4.95
C GLN A 207 6.40 -8.24 4.61
N GLU A 208 6.78 -8.22 3.33
CA GLU A 208 8.15 -8.59 2.90
C GLU A 208 9.23 -7.76 3.60
N ALA A 209 8.97 -6.50 3.87
CA ALA A 209 9.91 -5.61 4.54
C ALA A 209 9.74 -5.56 6.07
N LEU A 210 8.54 -5.87 6.56
CA LEU A 210 8.14 -5.56 7.93
C LEU A 210 8.00 -6.78 8.82
N ALA A 211 7.79 -7.98 8.25
CA ALA A 211 7.61 -9.20 9.00
C ALA A 211 8.94 -9.88 9.35
N ASP A 212 8.97 -10.55 10.49
CA ASP A 212 10.00 -11.53 10.85
C ASP A 212 9.74 -12.90 10.17
N ALA A 213 10.58 -13.88 10.47
CA ALA A 213 10.46 -15.23 9.91
C ALA A 213 9.15 -15.95 10.28
N ASP A 214 8.54 -15.59 11.39
CA ASP A 214 7.26 -16.15 11.85
C ASP A 214 6.05 -15.38 11.30
N GLY A 215 6.29 -14.29 10.54
CA GLY A 215 5.26 -13.43 9.96
C GLY A 215 4.68 -12.39 10.92
N ASN A 216 5.34 -12.14 12.05
CA ASN A 216 4.97 -11.09 12.98
C ASN A 216 5.73 -9.80 12.66
N LEU A 217 5.23 -8.66 13.18
CA LEU A 217 5.97 -7.40 13.09
C LEU A 217 7.35 -7.57 13.75
N ARG A 218 8.40 -7.26 13.02
CA ARG A 218 9.77 -7.33 13.52
C ARG A 218 9.93 -6.51 14.81
N GLY A 219 10.53 -7.13 15.82
CA GLY A 219 10.70 -6.52 17.13
C GLY A 219 11.50 -5.20 17.11
N ASP A 220 12.48 -5.07 16.21
CA ASP A 220 13.28 -3.86 16.00
C ASP A 220 12.50 -2.72 15.31
N TYR A 221 11.30 -2.99 14.77
CA TYR A 221 10.43 -2.00 14.15
C TYR A 221 9.26 -1.54 15.03
N VAL A 222 9.02 -2.21 16.15
CA VAL A 222 7.94 -1.84 17.08
C VAL A 222 8.17 -0.45 17.65
N GLY A 223 7.21 0.45 17.50
CA GLY A 223 7.29 1.86 17.90
C GLY A 223 6.55 2.20 19.18
N THR A 224 5.42 1.55 19.39
CA THR A 224 4.56 1.77 20.56
C THR A 224 4.24 0.44 21.23
N TYR A 225 3.72 0.50 22.46
CA TYR A 225 3.34 -0.71 23.21
C TYR A 225 2.07 -1.39 22.70
N ASP A 226 1.47 -0.87 21.61
CA ASP A 226 0.27 -1.46 21.03
C ASP A 226 0.56 -2.62 20.05
N GLY A 227 1.83 -2.82 19.69
CA GLY A 227 2.22 -3.89 18.79
C GLY A 227 1.73 -3.72 17.34
N ILE A 228 1.29 -2.51 16.97
CA ILE A 228 0.75 -2.16 15.65
C ILE A 228 1.61 -1.08 15.00
N HIS A 229 1.82 0.04 15.69
CA HIS A 229 2.54 1.18 15.15
C HIS A 229 4.06 0.97 15.21
N MET A 230 4.72 1.43 14.18
CA MET A 230 6.16 1.25 14.00
C MET A 230 6.95 2.48 14.46
N ASN A 231 8.22 2.24 14.74
CA ASN A 231 9.21 3.28 14.98
C ASN A 231 9.76 3.85 13.66
N PRO A 232 10.60 4.91 13.70
CA PRO A 232 11.19 5.49 12.49
C PRO A 232 11.95 4.49 11.61
N THR A 233 12.59 3.47 12.20
CA THR A 233 13.35 2.44 11.45
C THR A 233 12.39 1.58 10.61
N GLY A 234 11.25 1.19 11.17
CA GLY A 234 10.22 0.44 10.44
C GLY A 234 9.65 1.26 9.28
N TYR A 235 9.40 2.55 9.49
CA TYR A 235 8.93 3.43 8.40
C TYR A 235 9.99 3.65 7.32
N ALA A 236 11.28 3.74 7.68
CA ALA A 236 12.36 3.81 6.71
C ALA A 236 12.46 2.53 5.87
N ALA A 237 12.33 1.36 6.48
CA ALA A 237 12.29 0.08 5.77
C ALA A 237 11.07 -0.02 4.83
N TRP A 238 9.90 0.44 5.27
CA TRP A 238 8.70 0.46 4.44
C TRP A 238 8.84 1.42 3.26
N ALA A 239 9.38 2.61 3.48
CA ALA A 239 9.65 3.56 2.40
C ALA A 239 10.66 3.00 1.39
N ASP A 240 11.71 2.32 1.87
CA ASP A 240 12.70 1.65 1.02
C ASP A 240 12.07 0.53 0.16
N TYR A 241 11.18 -0.25 0.75
CA TYR A 241 10.38 -1.25 0.03
C TYR A 241 9.59 -0.61 -1.12
N ILE A 242 8.90 0.51 -0.88
CA ILE A 242 8.16 1.23 -1.92
C ILE A 242 9.08 1.67 -3.05
N LEU A 243 10.25 2.23 -2.74
CA LEU A 243 11.21 2.69 -3.75
C LEU A 243 11.75 1.57 -4.65
N THR A 244 11.73 0.33 -4.18
CA THR A 244 12.20 -0.83 -4.94
C THR A 244 11.10 -1.66 -5.59
N HIS A 245 9.82 -1.40 -5.23
CA HIS A 245 8.65 -2.16 -5.70
C HIS A 245 7.65 -1.27 -6.46
N THR A 246 8.11 -0.20 -7.06
CA THR A 246 7.30 0.67 -7.90
C THR A 246 7.45 0.27 -9.36
N VAL A 247 6.34 0.11 -10.06
CA VAL A 247 6.33 -0.25 -11.48
C VAL A 247 6.86 0.93 -12.30
N TYR A 248 7.73 0.63 -13.27
CA TYR A 248 8.24 1.65 -14.19
C TYR A 248 7.10 2.24 -15.03
N SER A 249 7.10 3.57 -15.11
CA SER A 249 6.13 4.33 -15.93
C SER A 249 6.70 5.70 -16.28
N ASP A 250 6.05 6.41 -17.20
CA ASP A 250 6.42 7.80 -17.53
C ASP A 250 6.26 8.77 -16.35
N TYR A 251 5.46 8.40 -15.34
CA TYR A 251 5.29 9.20 -14.12
C TYR A 251 6.48 9.15 -13.16
N ASN A 252 7.34 8.14 -13.28
CA ASN A 252 8.44 7.92 -12.34
C ASN A 252 9.82 7.74 -12.98
N LYS A 253 9.92 7.70 -14.32
CA LYS A 253 11.17 7.40 -15.03
C LYS A 253 12.34 8.32 -14.65
N GLN A 254 12.06 9.59 -14.34
CA GLN A 254 13.10 10.55 -13.95
C GLN A 254 13.69 10.30 -12.56
N PHE A 255 13.08 9.42 -11.78
CA PHE A 255 13.50 9.05 -10.43
C PHE A 255 14.24 7.71 -10.38
N VAL A 256 14.28 6.98 -11.49
CA VAL A 256 14.94 5.66 -11.52
C VAL A 256 16.45 5.86 -11.40
N THR A 257 17.04 5.22 -10.41
CA THR A 257 18.47 5.36 -10.09
C THR A 257 19.24 4.05 -10.27
N GLU A 258 18.55 2.93 -10.20
CA GLU A 258 19.15 1.60 -10.26
C GLU A 258 18.22 0.62 -10.99
N GLY A 259 18.80 -0.45 -11.55
CA GLY A 259 18.05 -1.54 -12.16
C GLY A 259 17.90 -1.40 -13.68
N PRO A 260 17.00 -2.21 -14.30
CA PRO A 260 16.91 -2.34 -15.74
C PRO A 260 16.43 -1.09 -16.48
N TYR A 261 15.95 -0.08 -15.75
CA TYR A 261 15.42 1.17 -16.30
C TYR A 261 16.29 2.40 -15.99
N ALA A 262 17.42 2.19 -15.29
CA ALA A 262 18.36 3.27 -14.94
C ALA A 262 19.25 3.69 -16.11
#